data_9f3b89e56d8d81a9e5462f5e8fcefe43
#
_entry.id   9f3b89e56d8d81a9e5462f5e8fcefe43
#
_cell.length_a   1.000
_cell.length_b   1.000
_cell.length_c   1.000
_cell.angle_alpha   90.00
_cell.angle_beta   90.00
_cell.angle_gamma   90.00
#
_symmetry.space_group_name_H-M   'P 1'
#
loop_
_entity.id
_entity.type
_entity.pdbx_description
1 polymer ?
#
loop_
_entity_poly.entity_id
_entity_poly.type
_entity_poly.pdbx_seq_one_letter_code
_entity_poly.pdbx_strand_id
1 'polypeptide(L)'
;YQVMDKSGPLDELFFERSTLLPEGETYRNNFIAFKRDVKSIIDSIKINDPKYLSDKVALTNLESVLNDLDSRFEYPDDGKKLNSNGNELDFMDYEFKGFPLVASLSKMTKTQNNTKYIENKLLSVILGEIAVATTGGGVLQAYLKTPKAQYFSGEVFDGSIIMGQKSSSFAF
;
A
#
# COMPACT_ATOMS: atom_id res chain seq x y z
N TYR A 1 24.40 -1.78 39.63
CA TYR A 1 23.21 -1.53 38.79
C TYR A 1 22.02 -2.19 39.46
N GLN A 2 21.21 -1.41 40.18
CA GLN A 2 19.91 -1.86 40.65
C GLN A 2 18.96 -1.90 39.44
N VAL A 3 18.52 -3.10 39.09
CA VAL A 3 17.39 -3.30 38.20
C VAL A 3 16.17 -2.75 38.93
N MET A 4 15.73 -1.58 38.60
CA MET A 4 14.41 -1.07 39.04
C MET A 4 13.37 -1.99 38.45
N ASP A 5 12.80 -2.85 39.30
CA ASP A 5 11.56 -3.58 39.00
C ASP A 5 10.42 -2.55 38.89
N LYS A 6 10.22 -2.04 37.67
CA LYS A 6 9.05 -1.22 37.33
C LYS A 6 7.90 -2.16 36.96
N SER A 7 7.38 -2.87 37.94
CA SER A 7 6.11 -3.61 37.85
C SER A 7 4.91 -2.65 37.92
N GLY A 8 4.98 -1.54 37.18
CA GLY A 8 3.82 -0.73 36.86
C GLY A 8 3.07 -1.39 35.69
N PRO A 9 1.74 -1.22 35.58
CA PRO A 9 1.02 -1.68 34.41
C PRO A 9 1.68 -1.05 33.16
N LEU A 10 1.96 -1.91 32.15
CA LEU A 10 2.45 -1.45 30.84
C LEU A 10 1.45 -0.43 30.30
N ASP A 11 1.95 0.72 29.88
CA ASP A 11 1.16 1.72 29.19
C ASP A 11 0.93 1.22 27.76
N GLU A 12 -0.19 0.51 27.57
CA GLU A 12 -0.60 -0.10 26.31
C GLU A 12 -1.50 0.86 25.53
N LEU A 13 -1.33 0.92 24.20
CA LEU A 13 -2.08 1.86 23.35
C LEU A 13 -3.56 1.51 23.24
N PHE A 14 -3.88 0.22 23.10
CA PHE A 14 -5.23 -0.25 22.79
C PHE A 14 -5.85 -1.13 23.86
N PHE A 15 -5.16 -1.35 24.97
CA PHE A 15 -5.62 -2.21 26.04
C PHE A 15 -5.55 -1.52 27.40
N GLU A 16 -6.57 -1.77 28.21
CA GLU A 16 -6.56 -1.45 29.63
C GLU A 16 -6.85 -2.73 30.41
N ARG A 17 -5.88 -3.14 31.25
CA ARG A 17 -5.99 -4.38 32.06
C ARG A 17 -6.43 -5.61 31.25
N SER A 18 -5.86 -5.78 30.07
CA SER A 18 -6.19 -6.85 29.11
C SER A 18 -7.55 -6.71 28.40
N THR A 19 -8.28 -5.62 28.60
CA THR A 19 -9.52 -5.32 27.87
C THR A 19 -9.22 -4.43 26.68
N LEU A 20 -9.69 -4.81 25.49
CA LEU A 20 -9.54 -4.01 24.28
C LEU A 20 -10.39 -2.74 24.40
N LEU A 21 -9.78 -1.59 24.12
CA LEU A 21 -10.44 -0.29 24.11
C LEU A 21 -11.25 -0.06 22.81
N PRO A 22 -12.27 0.82 22.81
CA PRO A 22 -13.06 1.13 21.60
C PRO A 22 -12.22 1.63 20.43
N GLU A 23 -11.14 2.35 20.68
CA GLU A 23 -10.19 2.80 19.67
C GLU A 23 -9.47 1.62 19.01
N GLY A 24 -9.16 0.59 19.79
CA GLY A 24 -8.59 -0.67 19.31
C GLY A 24 -9.56 -1.44 18.43
N GLU A 25 -10.84 -1.51 18.81
CA GLU A 25 -11.88 -2.11 17.98
C GLU A 25 -12.05 -1.37 16.65
N THR A 26 -12.06 -0.04 16.70
CA THR A 26 -12.14 0.81 15.51
C THR A 26 -10.94 0.56 14.58
N TYR A 27 -9.74 0.53 15.13
CA TYR A 27 -8.52 0.23 14.35
C TYR A 27 -8.59 -1.16 13.71
N ARG A 28 -8.98 -2.18 14.47
CA ARG A 28 -9.17 -3.54 13.98
C ARG A 28 -10.15 -3.61 12.80
N ASN A 29 -11.32 -3.01 12.97
CA ASN A 29 -12.36 -3.02 11.96
C ASN A 29 -11.93 -2.32 10.66
N ASN A 30 -11.25 -1.18 10.78
CA ASN A 30 -10.69 -0.45 9.64
C ASN A 30 -9.60 -1.26 8.92
N PHE A 31 -8.76 -1.96 9.67
CA PHE A 31 -7.71 -2.81 9.11
C PHE A 31 -8.29 -3.98 8.29
N ILE A 32 -9.30 -4.68 8.83
CA ILE A 32 -9.98 -5.78 8.15
C ILE A 32 -10.75 -5.25 6.93
N ALA A 33 -11.45 -4.13 7.08
CA ALA A 33 -12.20 -3.49 6.01
C ALA A 33 -11.27 -3.12 4.84
N PHE A 34 -10.12 -2.52 5.12
CA PHE A 34 -9.15 -2.15 4.08
C PHE A 34 -8.73 -3.35 3.21
N LYS A 35 -8.35 -4.47 3.82
CA LYS A 35 -7.98 -5.68 3.06
C LYS A 35 -9.12 -6.16 2.17
N ARG A 36 -10.32 -6.26 2.73
CA ARG A 36 -11.53 -6.70 2.01
C ARG A 36 -11.84 -5.75 0.84
N ASP A 37 -11.78 -4.45 1.09
CA ASP A 37 -12.16 -3.44 0.10
C ASP A 37 -11.17 -3.42 -1.07
N VAL A 38 -9.86 -3.54 -0.83
CA VAL A 38 -8.86 -3.67 -1.89
C VAL A 38 -9.11 -4.92 -2.74
N LYS A 39 -9.36 -6.08 -2.11
CA LYS A 39 -9.69 -7.32 -2.83
C LYS A 39 -10.95 -7.16 -3.67
N SER A 40 -12.01 -6.57 -3.10
CA SER A 40 -13.27 -6.33 -3.80
C SER A 40 -13.12 -5.38 -4.99
N ILE A 41 -12.31 -4.33 -4.87
CA ILE A 41 -12.02 -3.42 -5.99
C ILE A 41 -11.30 -4.18 -7.11
N ILE A 42 -10.28 -4.96 -6.79
CA ILE A 42 -9.52 -5.74 -7.77
C ILE A 42 -10.42 -6.76 -8.47
N ASP A 43 -11.26 -7.46 -7.74
CA ASP A 43 -12.22 -8.42 -8.31
C ASP A 43 -13.25 -7.73 -9.21
N SER A 44 -13.74 -6.55 -8.79
CA SER A 44 -14.65 -5.75 -9.61
C SER A 44 -14.00 -5.29 -10.91
N ILE A 45 -12.73 -4.89 -10.88
CA ILE A 45 -11.97 -4.51 -12.08
C ILE A 45 -11.82 -5.71 -13.01
N LYS A 46 -11.43 -6.87 -12.50
CA LYS A 46 -11.26 -8.10 -13.29
C LYS A 46 -12.56 -8.52 -14.00
N ILE A 47 -13.72 -8.35 -13.36
CA ILE A 47 -15.02 -8.76 -13.89
C ILE A 47 -15.54 -7.76 -14.92
N ASN A 48 -15.40 -6.47 -14.64
CA ASN A 48 -16.07 -5.41 -15.43
C ASN A 48 -15.24 -4.91 -16.61
N ASP A 49 -13.93 -5.16 -16.64
CA ASP A 49 -13.07 -4.74 -17.73
C ASP A 49 -12.59 -5.94 -18.55
N PRO A 50 -13.11 -6.11 -19.80
CA PRO A 50 -12.75 -7.22 -20.69
C PRO A 50 -11.24 -7.33 -20.97
N LYS A 51 -10.49 -6.24 -20.79
CA LYS A 51 -9.04 -6.21 -20.97
C LYS A 51 -8.33 -7.21 -20.08
N TYR A 52 -8.75 -7.33 -18.82
CA TYR A 52 -8.15 -8.26 -17.87
C TYR A 52 -8.43 -9.73 -18.17
N LEU A 53 -9.41 -10.00 -19.01
CA LEU A 53 -9.68 -11.35 -19.53
C LEU A 53 -8.72 -11.76 -20.67
N SER A 54 -8.18 -10.79 -21.39
CA SER A 54 -7.36 -11.00 -22.59
C SER A 54 -5.89 -10.62 -22.41
N ASP A 55 -5.59 -9.61 -21.61
CA ASP A 55 -4.23 -9.09 -21.37
C ASP A 55 -3.60 -9.71 -20.11
N LYS A 56 -2.72 -10.69 -20.33
CA LYS A 56 -1.99 -11.37 -19.25
C LYS A 56 -1.10 -10.42 -18.44
N VAL A 57 -0.56 -9.36 -19.06
CA VAL A 57 0.32 -8.40 -18.36
C VAL A 57 -0.50 -7.56 -17.39
N ALA A 58 -1.65 -7.06 -17.84
CA ALA A 58 -2.57 -6.32 -17.00
C ALA A 58 -3.05 -7.16 -15.81
N LEU A 59 -3.42 -8.41 -16.06
CA LEU A 59 -3.81 -9.35 -15.01
C LEU A 59 -2.68 -9.59 -14.00
N THR A 60 -1.46 -9.85 -14.48
CA THR A 60 -0.29 -10.05 -13.61
C THR A 60 0.00 -8.83 -12.75
N ASN A 61 -0.18 -7.61 -13.28
CA ASN A 61 0.00 -6.38 -12.51
C ASN A 61 -1.01 -6.28 -11.35
N LEU A 62 -2.30 -6.61 -11.58
CA LEU A 62 -3.30 -6.64 -10.51
C LEU A 62 -3.00 -7.75 -9.48
N GLU A 63 -2.60 -8.92 -9.94
CA GLU A 63 -2.22 -10.01 -9.03
C GLU A 63 -1.01 -9.67 -8.18
N SER A 64 -0.08 -8.87 -8.71
CA SER A 64 1.06 -8.38 -7.93
C SER A 64 0.64 -7.44 -6.78
N VAL A 65 -0.48 -6.70 -6.92
CA VAL A 65 -1.05 -5.90 -5.82
C VAL A 65 -1.61 -6.80 -4.73
N LEU A 66 -2.31 -7.88 -5.10
CA LEU A 66 -2.83 -8.86 -4.13
C LEU A 66 -1.71 -9.56 -3.37
N ASN A 67 -0.67 -9.98 -4.06
CA ASN A 67 0.50 -10.61 -3.44
C ASN A 67 1.19 -9.66 -2.44
N ASP A 68 1.33 -8.39 -2.80
CA ASP A 68 1.89 -7.39 -1.89
C ASP A 68 0.94 -7.10 -0.71
N LEU A 69 -0.37 -7.08 -0.95
CA LEU A 69 -1.36 -6.92 0.11
C LEU A 69 -1.21 -8.06 1.13
N ASP A 70 -1.22 -9.31 0.69
CA ASP A 70 -1.14 -10.46 1.58
C ASP A 70 0.22 -10.55 2.29
N SER A 71 1.34 -10.21 1.61
CA SER A 71 2.68 -10.22 2.21
C SER A 71 2.90 -9.11 3.25
N ARG A 72 2.26 -7.95 3.06
CA ARG A 72 2.41 -6.81 3.98
C ARG A 72 1.41 -6.82 5.12
N PHE A 73 0.28 -7.48 4.93
CA PHE A 73 -0.80 -7.66 5.89
C PHE A 73 -0.97 -9.15 6.16
N GLU A 74 -0.01 -9.74 6.88
CA GLU A 74 0.17 -11.19 7.10
C GLU A 74 -0.95 -11.88 7.88
N TYR A 75 -2.11 -11.22 8.04
CA TYR A 75 -3.26 -11.76 8.75
C TYR A 75 -4.32 -12.25 7.79
N PRO A 76 -4.99 -13.37 8.11
CA PRO A 76 -6.18 -13.81 7.42
C PRO A 76 -7.27 -12.72 7.39
N ASP A 77 -8.17 -12.82 6.43
CA ASP A 77 -9.22 -11.80 6.20
C ASP A 77 -10.24 -11.71 7.35
N ASP A 78 -10.32 -12.72 8.20
CA ASP A 78 -11.13 -12.74 9.43
C ASP A 78 -10.45 -12.08 10.65
N GLY A 79 -9.20 -11.61 10.48
CA GLY A 79 -8.41 -10.96 11.52
C GLY A 79 -7.92 -11.89 12.62
N LYS A 80 -7.86 -13.20 12.37
CA LYS A 80 -7.39 -14.20 13.33
C LYS A 80 -6.08 -14.81 12.91
N LYS A 81 -5.24 -15.15 13.85
CA LYS A 81 -3.95 -15.84 13.64
C LYS A 81 -3.78 -16.96 14.66
N LEU A 82 -3.18 -18.06 14.24
CA LEU A 82 -2.80 -19.14 15.15
C LEU A 82 -1.51 -18.77 15.88
N ASN A 83 -1.50 -18.91 17.19
CA ASN A 83 -0.27 -18.83 17.98
C ASN A 83 0.54 -20.14 17.89
N SER A 84 1.73 -20.15 18.48
CA SER A 84 2.61 -21.33 18.51
C SER A 84 1.99 -22.58 19.16
N ASN A 85 0.93 -22.40 19.96
CA ASN A 85 0.20 -23.47 20.64
C ASN A 85 -1.04 -23.93 19.86
N GLY A 86 -1.29 -23.39 18.66
CA GLY A 86 -2.44 -23.71 17.83
C GLY A 86 -3.77 -23.04 18.23
N ASN A 87 -3.73 -22.09 19.17
CA ASN A 87 -4.91 -21.34 19.56
C ASN A 87 -5.10 -20.14 18.62
N GLU A 88 -6.37 -19.90 18.21
CA GLU A 88 -6.72 -18.67 17.49
C GLU A 88 -6.61 -17.46 18.39
N LEU A 89 -5.86 -16.48 17.96
CA LEU A 89 -5.78 -15.16 18.57
C LEU A 89 -6.31 -14.10 17.61
N ASP A 90 -7.02 -13.13 18.16
CA ASP A 90 -7.39 -11.93 17.41
C ASP A 90 -6.14 -11.14 17.04
N PHE A 91 -6.20 -10.44 15.92
CA PHE A 91 -5.13 -9.57 15.43
C PHE A 91 -4.65 -8.58 16.51
N MET A 92 -5.57 -7.97 17.25
CA MET A 92 -5.23 -7.01 18.29
C MET A 92 -4.48 -7.66 19.45
N ASP A 93 -4.92 -8.84 19.87
CA ASP A 93 -4.24 -9.59 20.93
C ASP A 93 -2.82 -9.98 20.53
N TYR A 94 -2.64 -10.42 19.29
CA TYR A 94 -1.34 -10.83 18.79
C TYR A 94 -0.35 -9.66 18.60
N GLU A 95 -0.83 -8.53 18.05
CA GLU A 95 0.04 -7.42 17.66
C GLU A 95 0.26 -6.38 18.74
N PHE A 96 -0.71 -6.16 19.63
CA PHE A 96 -0.69 -5.00 20.51
C PHE A 96 -0.77 -5.34 22.00
N LYS A 97 -1.37 -6.46 22.39
CA LYS A 97 -1.51 -6.84 23.78
C LYS A 97 -0.15 -7.17 24.41
N GLY A 98 0.15 -6.53 25.52
CA GLY A 98 1.43 -6.69 26.20
C GLY A 98 2.60 -5.92 25.58
N PHE A 99 2.35 -5.08 24.55
CA PHE A 99 3.38 -4.26 23.95
C PHE A 99 3.37 -2.83 24.51
N PRO A 100 4.55 -2.25 24.80
CA PRO A 100 4.66 -0.86 25.22
C PRO A 100 4.10 0.10 24.16
N LEU A 101 3.61 1.26 24.61
CA LEU A 101 3.05 2.31 23.74
C LEU A 101 3.94 2.63 22.52
N VAL A 102 5.25 2.78 22.74
CA VAL A 102 6.20 3.12 21.66
C VAL A 102 6.26 2.02 20.58
N ALA A 103 6.23 0.75 20.99
CA ALA A 103 6.22 -0.37 20.05
C ALA A 103 4.91 -0.41 19.26
N SER A 104 3.79 -0.16 19.91
CA SER A 104 2.48 -0.09 19.29
C SER A 104 2.39 1.06 18.27
N LEU A 105 2.90 2.25 18.59
CA LEU A 105 2.98 3.38 17.66
C LEU A 105 3.86 3.07 16.43
N SER A 106 4.98 2.38 16.64
CA SER A 106 5.84 1.94 15.52
C SER A 106 5.12 0.96 14.59
N LYS A 107 4.36 0.02 15.15
CA LYS A 107 3.54 -0.93 14.38
C LYS A 107 2.43 -0.21 13.60
N MET A 108 1.75 0.77 14.20
CA MET A 108 0.76 1.59 13.51
C MET A 108 1.37 2.36 12.35
N THR A 109 2.54 2.97 12.54
CA THR A 109 3.27 3.68 11.47
C THR A 109 3.62 2.74 10.32
N LYS A 110 4.08 1.53 10.62
CA LYS A 110 4.33 0.49 9.60
C LYS A 110 3.05 0.15 8.83
N THR A 111 1.93 -0.03 9.53
CA THR A 111 0.63 -0.32 8.91
C THR A 111 0.17 0.84 8.01
N GLN A 112 0.29 2.09 8.45
CA GLN A 112 -0.05 3.26 7.63
C GLN A 112 0.81 3.32 6.35
N ASN A 113 2.11 3.07 6.46
CA ASN A 113 3.01 3.03 5.30
C ASN A 113 2.65 1.91 4.34
N ASN A 114 2.31 0.73 4.84
CA ASN A 114 1.86 -0.39 4.02
C ASN A 114 0.54 -0.06 3.31
N THR A 115 -0.42 0.56 3.99
CA THR A 115 -1.70 1.01 3.40
C THR A 115 -1.45 1.95 2.25
N LYS A 116 -0.66 3.02 2.46
CA LYS A 116 -0.31 3.98 1.41
C LYS A 116 0.43 3.34 0.24
N TYR A 117 1.29 2.37 0.51
CA TYR A 117 1.99 1.64 -0.54
C TYR A 117 1.02 0.86 -1.44
N ILE A 118 0.08 0.13 -0.84
CA ILE A 118 -0.93 -0.64 -1.59
C ILE A 118 -1.85 0.29 -2.39
N GLU A 119 -2.34 1.38 -1.78
CA GLU A 119 -3.16 2.39 -2.47
C GLU A 119 -2.42 2.96 -3.69
N ASN A 120 -1.18 3.41 -3.51
CA ASN A 120 -0.38 3.96 -4.60
C ASN A 120 -0.10 2.94 -5.70
N LYS A 121 0.20 1.69 -5.32
CA LYS A 121 0.45 0.62 -6.27
C LYS A 121 -0.80 0.30 -7.09
N LEU A 122 -1.95 0.17 -6.44
CA LEU A 122 -3.23 -0.06 -7.10
C LEU A 122 -3.59 1.08 -8.06
N LEU A 123 -3.47 2.33 -7.61
CA LEU A 123 -3.69 3.51 -8.44
C LEU A 123 -2.73 3.55 -9.63
N SER A 124 -1.46 3.21 -9.44
CA SER A 124 -0.48 3.17 -10.53
C SER A 124 -0.81 2.14 -11.60
N VAL A 125 -1.32 0.97 -11.18
CA VAL A 125 -1.78 -0.05 -12.13
C VAL A 125 -2.98 0.47 -12.93
N ILE A 126 -4.00 0.99 -12.24
CA ILE A 126 -5.23 1.48 -12.89
C ILE A 126 -4.94 2.68 -13.81
N LEU A 127 -4.22 3.68 -13.34
CA LEU A 127 -3.91 4.89 -14.11
C LEU A 127 -2.92 4.62 -15.24
N GLY A 128 -1.94 3.76 -15.02
CA GLY A 128 -1.01 3.33 -16.06
C GLY A 128 -1.73 2.66 -17.23
N GLU A 129 -2.74 1.87 -16.95
CA GLU A 129 -3.56 1.23 -17.97
C GLU A 129 -4.48 2.19 -18.70
N ILE A 130 -5.08 3.16 -18.00
CA ILE A 130 -5.88 4.23 -18.63
C ILE A 130 -4.98 5.02 -19.59
N ALA A 131 -3.77 5.37 -19.19
CA ALA A 131 -2.82 6.09 -20.02
C ALA A 131 -2.49 5.30 -21.30
N VAL A 132 -2.24 3.98 -21.19
CA VAL A 132 -1.99 3.11 -22.36
C VAL A 132 -3.21 3.04 -23.27
N ALA A 133 -4.42 2.89 -22.72
CA ALA A 133 -5.65 2.83 -23.49
C ALA A 133 -5.95 4.14 -24.25
N THR A 134 -5.70 5.28 -23.62
CA THR A 134 -5.94 6.61 -24.23
C THR A 134 -4.87 7.01 -25.24
N THR A 135 -3.66 6.46 -25.14
CA THR A 135 -2.52 6.77 -26.03
C THR A 135 -2.28 5.75 -27.14
N GLY A 136 -3.17 4.77 -27.29
CA GLY A 136 -3.02 3.75 -28.35
C GLY A 136 -1.84 2.81 -28.16
N GLY A 137 -1.43 2.56 -26.92
CA GLY A 137 -0.36 1.61 -26.58
C GLY A 137 1.07 2.14 -26.75
N GLY A 138 1.23 3.41 -27.02
CA GLY A 138 2.59 4.03 -27.09
C GLY A 138 3.17 4.29 -25.71
N VAL A 139 4.47 4.11 -25.60
CA VAL A 139 5.22 4.43 -24.37
C VAL A 139 5.21 5.94 -24.14
N LEU A 140 4.62 6.37 -23.01
CA LEU A 140 4.72 7.77 -22.59
C LEU A 140 6.17 8.05 -22.15
N GLN A 141 6.76 9.08 -22.73
CA GLN A 141 8.08 9.58 -22.35
C GLN A 141 7.98 11.04 -21.91
N ALA A 142 8.68 11.36 -20.84
CA ALA A 142 8.84 12.73 -20.41
C ALA A 142 9.99 13.38 -21.20
N TYR A 143 9.71 14.50 -21.85
CA TYR A 143 10.68 15.29 -22.57
C TYR A 143 10.86 16.63 -21.86
N LEU A 144 12.09 17.01 -21.65
CA LEU A 144 12.42 18.32 -21.14
C LEU A 144 12.49 19.31 -22.32
N LYS A 145 11.58 20.27 -22.34
CA LYS A 145 11.61 21.38 -23.29
C LYS A 145 12.28 22.58 -22.65
N THR A 146 13.41 23.00 -23.18
CA THR A 146 14.14 24.17 -22.71
C THR A 146 14.32 25.16 -23.88
N PRO A 147 14.26 26.47 -23.62
CA PRO A 147 14.53 27.48 -24.63
C PRO A 147 16.04 27.57 -25.01
N LYS A 148 16.90 27.02 -24.15
CA LYS A 148 18.37 27.01 -24.35
C LYS A 148 18.89 25.58 -24.27
N ALA A 149 19.93 25.29 -25.07
CA ALA A 149 20.62 24.01 -25.06
C ALA A 149 21.61 23.86 -23.88
N GLN A 150 22.06 24.99 -23.32
CA GLN A 150 23.01 25.02 -22.21
C GLN A 150 22.71 26.16 -21.27
N TYR A 151 22.95 25.93 -19.96
CA TYR A 151 22.82 26.89 -18.88
C TYR A 151 24.12 27.03 -18.13
N PHE A 152 24.46 28.25 -17.74
CA PHE A 152 25.67 28.52 -16.97
C PHE A 152 25.35 28.45 -15.46
N SER A 153 26.40 28.24 -14.67
CA SER A 153 26.26 28.23 -13.21
C SER A 153 25.70 29.54 -12.71
N GLY A 154 24.58 29.49 -11.97
CA GLY A 154 23.85 30.65 -11.45
C GLY A 154 22.73 31.20 -12.34
N GLU A 155 22.54 30.68 -13.56
CA GLU A 155 21.36 31.00 -14.36
C GLU A 155 20.14 30.29 -13.81
N VAL A 156 18.98 30.97 -13.91
CA VAL A 156 17.68 30.36 -13.59
C VAL A 156 17.32 29.42 -14.71
N PHE A 157 17.05 28.16 -14.35
CA PHE A 157 16.56 27.18 -15.29
C PHE A 157 15.12 27.50 -15.68
N ASP A 158 14.88 27.78 -16.96
CA ASP A 158 13.56 27.98 -17.55
C ASP A 158 13.27 26.83 -18.51
N GLY A 159 12.36 25.96 -18.11
CA GLY A 159 12.00 24.78 -18.86
C GLY A 159 10.66 24.21 -18.44
N SER A 160 10.06 23.43 -19.34
CA SER A 160 8.82 22.68 -19.07
C SER A 160 9.02 21.19 -19.35
N ILE A 161 8.37 20.35 -18.56
CA ILE A 161 8.30 18.92 -18.83
C ILE A 161 7.07 18.67 -19.70
N ILE A 162 7.28 18.09 -20.87
CA ILE A 162 6.23 17.70 -21.79
C ILE A 162 6.14 16.18 -21.78
N MET A 163 4.95 15.64 -21.59
CA MET A 163 4.68 14.24 -21.79
C MET A 163 4.33 14.02 -23.27
N GLY A 164 5.09 13.15 -23.92
CA GLY A 164 4.87 12.78 -25.32
C GLY A 164 4.87 11.28 -25.50
N GLN A 165 4.22 10.83 -26.57
CA GLN A 165 4.22 9.43 -26.96
C GLN A 165 5.27 9.21 -28.06
N LYS A 166 6.10 8.19 -27.89
CA LYS A 166 6.96 7.71 -28.97
C LYS A 166 6.16 6.70 -29.79
N SER A 167 5.78 7.10 -31.02
CA SER A 167 5.20 6.16 -31.99
C SER A 167 6.34 5.38 -32.67
N SER A 168 6.22 4.06 -32.68
CA SER A 168 7.13 3.18 -33.45
C SER A 168 6.83 3.15 -34.95
N SER A 169 5.80 3.86 -35.40
CA SER A 169 5.33 3.81 -36.79
C SER A 169 5.99 4.80 -37.74
N PHE A 170 6.95 5.62 -37.29
CA PHE A 170 7.79 6.42 -38.17
C PHE A 170 9.16 5.77 -38.33
N ALA A 171 9.26 4.77 -39.18
CA ALA A 171 10.50 4.39 -39.82
C ALA A 171 10.63 5.22 -41.08
N PHE A 172 11.65 6.10 -41.16
CA PHE A 172 12.12 6.73 -42.38
C PHE A 172 13.10 5.81 -43.10
#